data_8fde20c99bbf980f518b1a3a093e2895
#
_entry.id   8fde20c99bbf980f518b1a3a093e2895
#
_cell.length_a   1.000
_cell.length_b   1.000
_cell.length_c   1.000
_cell.angle_alpha   90.00
_cell.angle_beta   90.00
_cell.angle_gamma   90.00
#
_symmetry.space_group_name_H-M   'P 1'
#
loop_
_entity.id
_entity.type
_entity.pdbx_description
1 polymer ?
#
loop_
_entity_poly.entity_id
_entity_poly.type
_entity_poly.pdbx_seq_one_letter_code
_entity_poly.pdbx_strand_id
1 'polypeptide(L)'
;MDKKTNMYIQLMTEFMRIYGKNPAIWQNSNLSPHFPYGAQIWMASWQKQYGGILDGVIGIDPTAISYILKATGDVKLASGEEITADNVVDKTLSQAYKKYEKDNDARKQYLVDIMNATFAKLIANQFNKIKMAQAVK
;
A
#
# COMPACT_ATOMS: atom_id res chain seq x y z
N MET A 1 -27.28 -7.98 -16.44
CA MET A 1 -26.21 -7.85 -15.42
C MET A 1 -24.95 -7.38 -16.13
N ASP A 2 -24.37 -6.26 -15.71
CA ASP A 2 -23.22 -5.64 -16.38
C ASP A 2 -22.00 -6.58 -16.34
N LYS A 3 -21.18 -6.60 -17.43
CA LYS A 3 -19.94 -7.39 -17.55
C LYS A 3 -19.00 -7.24 -16.35
N LYS A 4 -18.94 -6.03 -15.77
CA LYS A 4 -18.09 -5.68 -14.63
C LYS A 4 -18.58 -6.32 -13.32
N THR A 5 -19.88 -6.30 -13.08
CA THR A 5 -20.52 -6.97 -11.92
C THR A 5 -20.30 -8.47 -11.98
N ASN A 6 -20.37 -9.05 -13.19
CA ASN A 6 -20.11 -10.46 -13.39
C ASN A 6 -18.66 -10.84 -13.09
N MET A 7 -17.69 -10.04 -13.56
CA MET A 7 -16.26 -10.26 -13.27
C MET A 7 -15.94 -10.17 -11.78
N TYR A 8 -16.51 -9.19 -11.06
CA TYR A 8 -16.33 -9.08 -9.61
C TYR A 8 -16.83 -10.33 -8.89
N ILE A 9 -18.08 -10.77 -9.19
CA ILE A 9 -18.67 -11.97 -8.58
C ILE A 9 -17.82 -13.21 -8.88
N GLN A 10 -17.36 -13.36 -10.11
CA GLN A 10 -16.54 -14.49 -10.52
C GLN A 10 -15.20 -14.53 -9.75
N LEU A 11 -14.49 -13.42 -9.63
CA LEU A 11 -13.25 -13.32 -8.88
C LEU A 11 -13.45 -13.65 -7.39
N MET A 12 -14.50 -13.12 -6.76
CA MET A 12 -14.80 -13.38 -5.36
C MET A 12 -15.16 -14.85 -5.11
N THR A 13 -15.97 -15.43 -5.98
CA THR A 13 -16.38 -16.84 -5.88
C THR A 13 -15.19 -17.79 -6.04
N GLU A 14 -14.34 -17.54 -7.03
CA GLU A 14 -13.14 -18.32 -7.28
C GLU A 14 -12.16 -18.24 -6.09
N PHE A 15 -11.94 -17.04 -5.56
CA PHE A 15 -11.09 -16.84 -4.39
C PHE A 15 -11.61 -17.59 -3.16
N MET A 16 -12.93 -17.51 -2.89
CA MET A 16 -13.56 -18.24 -1.79
C MET A 16 -13.43 -19.75 -1.94
N ARG A 17 -13.56 -20.25 -3.18
CA ARG A 17 -13.38 -21.68 -3.49
C ARG A 17 -11.97 -22.17 -3.20
N ILE A 18 -10.94 -21.35 -3.52
CA ILE A 18 -9.52 -21.72 -3.35
C ILE A 18 -9.06 -21.54 -1.91
N TYR A 19 -9.37 -20.41 -1.29
CA TYR A 19 -8.80 -20.01 0.01
C TYR A 19 -9.77 -20.17 1.19
N GLY A 20 -11.03 -20.51 0.96
CA GLY A 20 -12.05 -20.69 2.02
C GLY A 20 -12.36 -19.40 2.80
N LYS A 21 -11.96 -18.22 2.27
CA LYS A 21 -12.12 -16.91 2.91
C LYS A 21 -12.76 -15.92 1.97
N ASN A 22 -13.61 -15.04 2.52
CA ASN A 22 -14.25 -13.98 1.74
C ASN A 22 -13.25 -12.86 1.42
N PRO A 23 -12.89 -12.62 0.16
CA PRO A 23 -11.93 -11.58 -0.23
C PRO A 23 -12.52 -10.17 -0.14
N ALA A 24 -13.84 -10.00 0.00
CA ALA A 24 -14.46 -8.71 0.29
C ALA A 24 -14.07 -8.18 1.68
N ILE A 25 -13.62 -9.07 2.57
CA ILE A 25 -12.93 -8.67 3.80
C ILE A 25 -11.49 -8.37 3.41
N TRP A 26 -11.10 -7.11 3.50
CA TRP A 26 -9.81 -6.59 3.01
C TRP A 26 -8.60 -7.40 3.50
N GLN A 27 -8.61 -7.83 4.76
CA GLN A 27 -7.54 -8.62 5.37
C GLN A 27 -7.35 -10.01 4.72
N ASN A 28 -8.37 -10.52 4.02
CA ASN A 28 -8.31 -11.81 3.35
C ASN A 28 -7.85 -11.69 1.89
N SER A 29 -7.94 -10.51 1.30
CA SER A 29 -7.74 -10.30 -0.14
C SER A 29 -6.30 -10.56 -0.61
N ASN A 30 -5.34 -10.57 0.31
CA ASN A 30 -3.91 -10.80 0.05
C ASN A 30 -3.43 -12.23 0.36
N LEU A 31 -4.33 -13.18 0.57
CA LEU A 31 -3.95 -14.58 0.83
C LEU A 31 -3.35 -15.28 -0.40
N SER A 32 -3.65 -14.78 -1.61
CA SER A 32 -3.06 -15.33 -2.82
C SER A 32 -1.58 -14.95 -2.92
N PRO A 33 -0.67 -15.92 -3.11
CA PRO A 33 0.74 -15.64 -3.39
C PRO A 33 0.96 -15.07 -4.80
N HIS A 34 -0.05 -15.13 -5.66
CA HIS A 34 0.01 -14.60 -7.02
C HIS A 34 -0.45 -13.15 -7.05
N PHE A 35 0.49 -12.20 -7.02
CA PHE A 35 0.20 -10.76 -6.94
C PHE A 35 -0.79 -10.25 -8.01
N PRO A 36 -0.67 -10.60 -9.31
CA PRO A 36 -1.64 -10.16 -10.32
C PRO A 36 -3.08 -10.56 -10.00
N TYR A 37 -3.30 -11.72 -9.39
CA TYR A 37 -4.63 -12.14 -8.98
C TYR A 37 -5.17 -11.32 -7.78
N GLY A 38 -4.33 -11.10 -6.77
CA GLY A 38 -4.66 -10.20 -5.66
C GLY A 38 -4.96 -8.78 -6.15
N ALA A 39 -4.16 -8.26 -7.07
CA ALA A 39 -4.35 -6.95 -7.68
C ALA A 39 -5.71 -6.83 -8.40
N GLN A 40 -6.13 -7.85 -9.13
CA GLN A 40 -7.46 -7.87 -9.78
C GLN A 40 -8.59 -7.81 -8.74
N ILE A 41 -8.47 -8.53 -7.62
CA ILE A 41 -9.44 -8.49 -6.52
C ILE A 41 -9.50 -7.08 -5.93
N TRP A 42 -8.37 -6.43 -5.69
CA TRP A 42 -8.31 -5.07 -5.13
C TRP A 42 -8.90 -4.04 -6.09
N MET A 43 -8.58 -4.09 -7.37
CA MET A 43 -9.16 -3.21 -8.38
C MET A 43 -10.68 -3.39 -8.48
N ALA A 44 -11.15 -4.63 -8.49
CA ALA A 44 -12.58 -4.93 -8.56
C ALA A 44 -13.33 -4.46 -7.29
N SER A 45 -12.73 -4.63 -6.12
CA SER A 45 -13.28 -4.16 -4.84
C SER A 45 -13.32 -2.64 -4.75
N TRP A 46 -12.25 -1.97 -5.18
CA TRP A 46 -12.18 -0.51 -5.26
C TRP A 46 -13.26 0.04 -6.18
N GLN A 47 -13.36 -0.50 -7.38
CA GLN A 47 -14.36 -0.06 -8.38
C GLN A 47 -15.79 -0.22 -7.85
N LYS A 48 -16.06 -1.32 -7.12
CA LYS A 48 -17.37 -1.53 -6.52
C LYS A 48 -17.69 -0.52 -5.43
N GLN A 49 -16.72 -0.16 -4.61
CA GLN A 49 -16.91 0.70 -3.45
C GLN A 49 -16.88 2.19 -3.78
N TYR A 50 -15.96 2.60 -4.64
CA TYR A 50 -15.68 4.02 -4.91
C TYR A 50 -15.97 4.44 -6.35
N GLY A 51 -16.26 3.50 -7.23
CA GLY A 51 -16.37 3.75 -8.68
C GLY A 51 -14.99 3.97 -9.32
N GLY A 52 -15.03 4.39 -10.60
CA GLY A 52 -13.82 4.64 -11.37
C GLY A 52 -13.16 3.35 -11.89
N ILE A 53 -12.20 3.52 -12.78
CA ILE A 53 -11.38 2.44 -13.35
C ILE A 53 -9.95 2.68 -12.90
N LEU A 54 -9.32 1.65 -12.35
CA LEU A 54 -7.90 1.66 -12.02
C LEU A 54 -7.12 0.96 -13.13
N ASP A 55 -6.00 1.55 -13.53
CA ASP A 55 -5.11 0.97 -14.54
C ASP A 55 -4.20 -0.12 -13.98
N GLY A 56 -4.01 -0.15 -12.65
CA GLY A 56 -3.19 -1.15 -11.99
C GLY A 56 -3.08 -0.98 -10.48
N VAL A 57 -2.25 -1.82 -9.88
CA VAL A 57 -1.92 -1.83 -8.46
C VAL A 57 -0.41 -1.90 -8.29
N ILE A 58 0.12 -1.11 -7.38
CA ILE A 58 1.52 -1.13 -7.00
C ILE A 58 1.61 -1.61 -5.56
N GLY A 59 2.31 -2.73 -5.34
CA GLY A 59 2.65 -3.20 -4.00
C GLY A 59 3.90 -2.50 -3.50
N ILE A 60 3.82 -1.89 -2.32
CA ILE A 60 4.94 -1.16 -1.71
C ILE A 60 5.10 -1.63 -0.27
N ASP A 61 6.30 -2.01 0.09
CA ASP A 61 6.70 -2.33 1.45
C ASP A 61 7.57 -1.21 2.07
N PRO A 62 7.87 -1.27 3.38
CA PRO A 62 8.73 -0.26 4.02
C PRO A 62 10.13 -0.16 3.43
N THR A 63 10.68 -1.24 2.87
CA THR A 63 11.98 -1.22 2.19
C THR A 63 11.91 -0.41 0.90
N ALA A 64 10.85 -0.60 0.11
CA ALA A 64 10.60 0.21 -1.08
C ALA A 64 10.43 1.71 -0.73
N ILE A 65 9.76 2.03 0.39
CA ILE A 65 9.66 3.40 0.89
C ILE A 65 11.05 3.97 1.21
N SER A 66 11.95 3.18 1.81
CA SER A 66 13.31 3.64 2.09
C SER A 66 14.06 4.02 0.80
N TYR A 67 13.88 3.26 -0.27
CA TYR A 67 14.48 3.58 -1.58
C TYR A 67 13.89 4.85 -2.20
N ILE A 68 12.59 5.05 -2.07
CA ILE A 68 11.94 6.29 -2.51
C ILE A 68 12.54 7.46 -1.74
N LEU A 69 12.64 7.37 -0.41
CA LEU A 69 13.21 8.42 0.43
C LEU A 69 14.69 8.70 0.11
N LYS A 70 15.48 7.69 -0.25
CA LYS A 70 16.86 7.92 -0.76
C LYS A 70 16.90 8.84 -1.98
N ALA A 71 15.90 8.74 -2.83
CA ALA A 71 15.84 9.53 -4.06
C ALA A 71 15.17 10.90 -3.87
N THR A 72 14.14 10.97 -3.00
CA THR A 72 13.33 12.18 -2.78
C THR A 72 13.80 13.01 -1.59
N GLY A 73 14.59 12.41 -0.68
CA GLY A 73 14.98 12.99 0.60
C GLY A 73 13.92 12.76 1.69
N ASP A 74 14.30 13.10 2.93
CA ASP A 74 13.52 12.86 4.13
C ASP A 74 12.19 13.63 4.14
N VAL A 75 11.20 13.11 4.84
CA VAL A 75 9.89 13.74 5.01
C VAL A 75 9.61 14.01 6.49
N LYS A 76 8.82 15.03 6.76
CA LYS A 76 8.39 15.41 8.10
C LYS A 76 6.89 15.22 8.23
N LEU A 77 6.47 14.46 9.22
CA LEU A 77 5.06 14.25 9.53
C LEU A 77 4.45 15.49 10.21
N ALA A 78 3.14 15.58 10.24
CA ALA A 78 2.42 16.65 10.95
C ALA A 78 2.75 16.68 12.47
N SER A 79 3.11 15.54 13.04
CA SER A 79 3.60 15.43 14.42
C SER A 79 4.96 16.08 14.67
N GLY A 80 5.66 16.50 13.61
CA GLY A 80 7.04 16.98 13.66
C GLY A 80 8.09 15.88 13.56
N GLU A 81 7.69 14.61 13.54
CA GLU A 81 8.58 13.47 13.44
C GLU A 81 9.19 13.39 12.03
N GLU A 82 10.51 13.18 11.96
CA GLU A 82 11.23 13.03 10.71
C GLU A 82 11.37 11.57 10.32
N ILE A 83 11.00 11.27 9.08
CA ILE A 83 11.10 9.96 8.46
C ILE A 83 12.18 10.02 7.38
N THR A 84 13.20 9.21 7.57
CA THR A 84 14.36 9.12 6.67
C THR A 84 14.44 7.77 6.00
N ALA A 85 15.25 7.65 4.95
CA ALA A 85 15.52 6.37 4.32
C ALA A 85 16.10 5.33 5.32
N ASP A 86 16.87 5.78 6.30
CA ASP A 86 17.54 4.88 7.24
C ASP A 86 16.63 4.45 8.40
N ASN A 87 15.61 5.25 8.76
CA ASN A 87 14.77 4.95 9.91
C ASN A 87 13.39 4.38 9.57
N VAL A 88 12.90 4.55 8.34
CA VAL A 88 11.51 4.20 7.97
C VAL A 88 11.18 2.73 8.18
N VAL A 89 12.12 1.83 7.90
CA VAL A 89 11.90 0.38 8.06
C VAL A 89 11.70 0.04 9.54
N ASP A 90 12.57 0.49 10.42
CA ASP A 90 12.43 0.25 11.86
C ASP A 90 11.21 0.95 12.45
N LYS A 91 10.94 2.19 12.03
CA LYS A 91 9.74 2.93 12.47
C LYS A 91 8.45 2.22 12.12
N THR A 92 8.35 1.64 10.94
CA THR A 92 7.12 0.99 10.46
C THR A 92 6.97 -0.45 10.94
N LEU A 93 8.06 -1.24 10.97
CA LEU A 93 8.00 -2.67 11.28
C LEU A 93 8.25 -3.00 12.77
N SER A 94 8.82 -2.07 13.55
CA SER A 94 9.15 -2.29 14.96
C SER A 94 8.56 -1.22 15.87
N GLN A 95 8.99 0.04 15.72
CA GLN A 95 8.62 1.11 16.64
C GLN A 95 7.12 1.40 16.63
N ALA A 96 6.45 1.40 15.47
CA ALA A 96 5.00 1.63 15.39
C ALA A 96 4.20 0.59 16.19
N TYR A 97 4.63 -0.67 16.18
CA TYR A 97 3.97 -1.72 16.93
C TYR A 97 4.13 -1.55 18.45
N LYS A 98 5.29 -1.09 18.90
CA LYS A 98 5.54 -0.79 20.31
C LYS A 98 4.79 0.46 20.77
N LYS A 99 4.89 1.54 19.97
CA LYS A 99 4.30 2.85 20.27
C LYS A 99 2.77 2.80 20.35
N TYR A 100 2.14 2.00 19.48
CA TYR A 100 0.69 1.88 19.34
C TYR A 100 0.19 0.46 19.66
N GLU A 101 0.82 -0.21 20.62
CA GLU A 101 0.51 -1.61 20.98
C GLU A 101 -0.98 -1.86 21.24
N LYS A 102 -1.65 -0.90 21.89
CA LYS A 102 -3.06 -0.99 22.26
C LYS A 102 -3.99 -0.20 21.35
N ASP A 103 -3.46 0.50 20.36
CA ASP A 103 -4.22 1.36 19.44
C ASP A 103 -3.86 1.04 18.00
N ASN A 104 -4.55 0.04 17.45
CA ASN A 104 -4.33 -0.43 16.08
C ASN A 104 -4.72 0.62 15.03
N ASP A 105 -5.69 1.47 15.32
CA ASP A 105 -6.15 2.49 14.37
C ASP A 105 -5.18 3.67 14.33
N ALA A 106 -4.65 4.10 15.48
CA ALA A 106 -3.56 5.07 15.51
C ALA A 106 -2.29 4.53 14.81
N ARG A 107 -1.99 3.23 14.94
CA ARG A 107 -0.88 2.61 14.21
C ARG A 107 -1.11 2.65 12.70
N LYS A 108 -2.30 2.28 12.22
CA LYS A 108 -2.64 2.35 10.80
C LYS A 108 -2.54 3.77 10.27
N GLN A 109 -3.06 4.75 11.03
CA GLN A 109 -2.99 6.17 10.64
C GLN A 109 -1.54 6.63 10.52
N TYR A 110 -0.69 6.27 11.47
CA TYR A 110 0.74 6.57 11.40
C TYR A 110 1.42 6.03 10.13
N LEU A 111 1.09 4.79 9.74
CA LEU A 111 1.60 4.21 8.49
C LEU A 111 1.08 4.95 7.26
N VAL A 112 -0.20 5.34 7.27
CA VAL A 112 -0.82 6.14 6.20
C VAL A 112 -0.16 7.51 6.10
N ASP A 113 0.15 8.15 7.22
CA ASP A 113 0.81 9.46 7.25
C ASP A 113 2.22 9.40 6.62
N ILE A 114 2.99 8.36 6.92
CA ILE A 114 4.30 8.11 6.30
C ILE A 114 4.14 7.94 4.78
N MET A 115 3.18 7.12 4.35
CA MET A 115 2.92 6.89 2.92
C MET A 115 2.54 8.19 2.23
N ASN A 116 1.57 8.93 2.77
CA ASN A 116 1.10 10.18 2.19
C ASN A 116 2.22 11.22 2.07
N ALA A 117 3.03 11.40 3.10
CA ALA A 117 4.15 12.33 3.07
C ALA A 117 5.19 11.94 2.02
N THR A 118 5.52 10.66 1.92
CA THR A 118 6.48 10.13 0.93
C THR A 118 5.94 10.31 -0.50
N PHE A 119 4.69 9.93 -0.75
CA PHE A 119 4.08 10.06 -2.07
C PHE A 119 3.83 11.50 -2.49
N ALA A 120 3.45 12.39 -1.58
CA ALA A 120 3.32 13.81 -1.88
C ALA A 120 4.64 14.37 -2.45
N LYS A 121 5.77 13.99 -1.87
CA LYS A 121 7.09 14.41 -2.34
C LYS A 121 7.46 13.80 -3.69
N LEU A 122 7.10 12.54 -3.91
CA LEU A 122 7.31 11.84 -5.18
C LEU A 122 6.48 12.50 -6.32
N ILE A 123 5.20 12.76 -6.07
CA ILE A 123 4.28 13.37 -7.06
C ILE A 123 4.67 14.81 -7.37
N ALA A 124 5.16 15.56 -6.39
CA ALA A 124 5.66 16.91 -6.60
C ALA A 124 6.91 16.98 -7.51
N ASN A 125 7.38 15.84 -8.00
CA ASN A 125 8.55 15.69 -8.88
C ASN A 125 9.85 16.27 -8.26
N GLN A 126 9.91 16.32 -6.93
CA GLN A 126 11.05 16.82 -6.15
C GLN A 126 12.00 15.68 -5.81
N PHE A 127 12.52 14.99 -6.84
CA PHE A 127 13.41 13.87 -6.62
C PHE A 127 14.58 13.85 -7.62
N ASN A 128 15.67 13.24 -7.18
CA ASN A 128 16.83 13.01 -8.03
C ASN A 128 16.57 11.80 -8.94
N LYS A 129 16.38 12.05 -10.24
CA LYS A 129 16.06 11.02 -11.25
C LYS A 129 17.11 9.90 -11.33
N ILE A 130 18.39 10.24 -11.12
CA ILE A 130 19.48 9.26 -11.14
C ILE A 130 19.39 8.34 -9.93
N LYS A 131 19.20 8.91 -8.72
CA LYS A 131 19.02 8.11 -7.50
C LYS A 131 17.77 7.24 -7.56
N MET A 132 16.68 7.74 -8.15
CA MET A 132 15.47 6.95 -8.35
C MET A 132 15.72 5.75 -9.27
N ALA A 133 16.41 5.95 -10.40
CA ALA A 133 16.76 4.87 -11.33
C ALA A 133 17.69 3.82 -10.70
N GLN A 134 18.54 4.21 -9.76
CA GLN A 134 19.41 3.31 -9.00
C GLN A 134 18.66 2.53 -7.92
N ALA A 135 17.62 3.11 -7.35
CA ALA A 135 16.82 2.48 -6.29
C ALA A 135 15.89 1.36 -6.80
N VAL A 136 15.59 1.33 -8.10
CA VAL A 136 14.67 0.36 -8.74
C VAL A 136 15.43 -0.84 -9.34
N LYS A 137 16.75 -0.84 -9.29
CA LYS A 137 17.60 -1.99 -9.70
C LYS A 137 17.75 -3.00 -8.57
#